data_f5e34670d7eeb10e7cdc53006261512c
#
_entry.id   f5e34670d7eeb10e7cdc53006261512c
#
_cell.length_a   1.000
_cell.length_b   1.000
_cell.length_c   1.000
_cell.angle_alpha   90.00
_cell.angle_beta   90.00
_cell.angle_gamma   90.00
#
_symmetry.space_group_name_H-M   'P 1'
#
loop_
_entity.id
_entity.type
_entity.pdbx_description
1 polymer ?
#
loop_
_entity_poly.entity_id
_entity_poly.type
_entity_poly.pdbx_seq_one_letter_code
_entity_poly.pdbx_strand_id
1 'polypeptide(L)'
;MIKIYDGMLLYHESYTDIPDINLEKCMKGLDFGKGFYLTSSCEQAYSYVPLSVKKARRLQIIAKNFAIEEGKVSVYKFHYDPNLLAHCFQDANAEWLHFVSANRDNTLFPKLLKKYSTADIIAGKIADDQTARILQQYINAFFGIPGSPEADSEAIKKLI
;
A
#
# COMPACT_ATOMS: atom_id res chain seq x y z
N MET A 1 12.18 10.58 6.67
CA MET A 1 10.88 11.16 7.11
C MET A 1 9.99 11.34 5.88
N ILE A 2 8.82 10.68 5.88
CA ILE A 2 7.83 10.81 4.80
C ILE A 2 7.17 12.18 4.91
N LYS A 3 7.18 12.94 3.80
CA LYS A 3 6.58 14.27 3.73
C LYS A 3 5.67 14.34 2.51
N ILE A 4 4.48 14.91 2.71
CA ILE A 4 3.54 15.24 1.64
C ILE A 4 3.55 16.76 1.51
N TYR A 5 3.77 17.27 0.30
CA TYR A 5 3.86 18.72 0.05
C TYR A 5 3.27 19.06 -1.32
N ASP A 6 2.84 20.29 -1.47
CA ASP A 6 2.28 20.79 -2.73
C ASP A 6 3.29 20.72 -3.87
N GLY A 7 2.83 20.30 -5.03
CA GLY A 7 3.64 20.16 -6.23
C GLY A 7 4.51 18.91 -6.31
N MET A 8 4.49 18.01 -5.30
CA MET A 8 5.25 16.76 -5.40
C MET A 8 4.71 15.89 -6.53
N LEU A 9 5.61 15.17 -7.20
CA LEU A 9 5.25 14.21 -8.23
C LEU A 9 5.02 12.84 -7.59
N LEU A 10 3.94 12.20 -8.02
CA LEU A 10 3.53 10.87 -7.60
C LEU A 10 3.31 9.98 -8.82
N TYR A 11 3.63 8.72 -8.69
CA TYR A 11 3.66 7.76 -9.79
C TYR A 11 2.77 6.56 -9.47
N HIS A 12 2.09 6.06 -10.50
CA HIS A 12 1.29 4.83 -10.42
C HIS A 12 1.57 3.95 -11.63
N GLU A 13 1.91 2.70 -11.39
CA GLU A 13 2.13 1.69 -12.42
C GLU A 13 0.83 0.96 -12.77
N SER A 14 0.59 0.74 -14.05
CA SER A 14 -0.56 0.00 -14.54
C SER A 14 -0.31 -0.63 -15.91
N TYR A 15 -1.24 -1.47 -16.36
CA TYR A 15 -1.29 -1.95 -17.74
C TYR A 15 -1.78 -0.87 -18.73
N THR A 16 -2.33 0.25 -18.24
CA THR A 16 -2.88 1.33 -19.06
C THR A 16 -2.65 2.68 -18.37
N ASP A 17 -2.76 3.77 -19.13
CA ASP A 17 -2.83 5.12 -18.56
C ASP A 17 -4.09 5.30 -17.72
N ILE A 18 -3.96 6.01 -16.61
CA ILE A 18 -5.06 6.33 -15.70
C ILE A 18 -5.13 7.85 -15.55
N PRO A 19 -5.81 8.56 -16.48
CA PRO A 19 -5.95 10.02 -16.40
C PRO A 19 -6.86 10.45 -15.26
N ASP A 20 -7.89 9.64 -14.94
CA ASP A 20 -8.86 9.93 -13.90
C ASP A 20 -8.85 8.84 -12.83
N ILE A 21 -8.58 9.24 -11.59
CA ILE A 21 -8.58 8.33 -10.44
C ILE A 21 -10.01 8.01 -10.04
N ASN A 22 -10.38 6.72 -10.08
CA ASN A 22 -11.67 6.22 -9.65
C ASN A 22 -11.50 5.24 -8.48
N LEU A 23 -11.80 5.69 -7.27
CA LEU A 23 -11.66 4.91 -6.05
C LEU A 23 -12.60 3.70 -5.98
N GLU A 24 -13.73 3.71 -6.72
CA GLU A 24 -14.64 2.57 -6.78
C GLU A 24 -14.00 1.34 -7.43
N LYS A 25 -13.07 1.55 -8.36
CA LYS A 25 -12.32 0.49 -9.06
C LYS A 25 -11.13 -0.03 -8.27
N CYS A 26 -10.78 0.60 -7.14
CA CYS A 26 -9.63 0.21 -6.34
C CYS A 26 -9.87 -1.08 -5.57
N MET A 27 -8.82 -1.89 -5.43
CA MET A 27 -8.86 -3.18 -4.72
C MET A 27 -8.89 -2.98 -3.20
N LYS A 28 -9.49 -3.96 -2.52
CA LYS A 28 -9.43 -4.13 -1.06
C LYS A 28 -8.30 -5.08 -0.68
N GLY A 29 -7.97 -5.16 0.61
CA GLY A 29 -7.01 -6.13 1.16
C GLY A 29 -5.55 -5.80 0.87
N LEU A 30 -5.25 -4.54 0.53
CA LEU A 30 -3.91 -4.01 0.40
C LEU A 30 -3.43 -3.40 1.73
N ASP A 31 -2.15 -3.06 1.81
CA ASP A 31 -1.49 -2.62 3.06
C ASP A 31 -2.20 -1.47 3.79
N PHE A 32 -2.71 -0.50 3.05
CA PHE A 32 -3.45 0.65 3.59
C PHE A 32 -4.96 0.60 3.26
N GLY A 33 -5.46 -0.58 2.87
CA GLY A 33 -6.86 -0.79 2.56
C GLY A 33 -7.24 -0.45 1.12
N LYS A 34 -8.53 -0.15 0.90
CA LYS A 34 -9.03 0.24 -0.41
C LYS A 34 -8.58 1.67 -0.72
N GLY A 35 -7.83 1.86 -1.79
CA GLY A 35 -7.34 3.17 -2.20
C GLY A 35 -6.60 3.14 -3.53
N PHE A 36 -6.28 4.31 -4.05
CA PHE A 36 -5.41 4.48 -5.21
C PHE A 36 -3.98 4.66 -4.72
N TYR A 37 -3.12 3.69 -5.04
CA TYR A 37 -1.76 3.62 -4.51
C TYR A 37 -0.80 4.39 -5.40
N LEU A 38 0.03 5.20 -4.77
CA LEU A 38 1.00 6.07 -5.43
C LEU A 38 2.35 5.93 -4.73
N THR A 39 3.42 6.08 -5.49
CA THR A 39 4.78 6.20 -4.94
C THR A 39 5.41 7.52 -5.34
N SER A 40 6.31 8.03 -4.49
CA SER A 40 7.15 9.17 -4.83
C SER A 40 8.41 8.77 -5.63
N SER A 41 8.65 7.47 -5.80
CA SER A 41 9.78 6.94 -6.57
C SER A 41 9.35 6.54 -7.97
N CYS A 42 9.82 7.27 -8.96
CA CYS A 42 9.63 6.93 -10.37
C CYS A 42 10.21 5.55 -10.71
N GLU A 43 11.41 5.25 -10.19
CA GLU A 43 12.09 3.97 -10.39
C GLU A 43 11.27 2.81 -9.81
N GLN A 44 10.73 2.98 -8.61
CA GLN A 44 9.86 1.98 -7.99
C GLN A 44 8.62 1.73 -8.85
N ALA A 45 7.94 2.76 -9.35
CA ALA A 45 6.78 2.60 -10.21
C ALA A 45 7.12 1.79 -11.46
N TYR A 46 8.22 2.12 -12.14
CA TYR A 46 8.65 1.34 -13.31
C TYR A 46 8.99 -0.12 -12.98
N SER A 47 9.60 -0.39 -11.84
CA SER A 47 9.94 -1.76 -11.41
C SER A 47 8.70 -2.63 -11.16
N TYR A 48 7.56 -2.03 -10.82
CA TYR A 48 6.30 -2.73 -10.57
C TYR A 48 5.41 -2.91 -11.82
N VAL A 49 5.69 -2.24 -12.94
CA VAL A 49 4.94 -2.42 -14.20
C VAL A 49 4.80 -3.89 -14.59
N PRO A 50 5.87 -4.73 -14.57
CA PRO A 50 5.73 -6.15 -14.91
C PRO A 50 4.74 -6.91 -14.02
N LEU A 51 4.69 -6.59 -12.74
CA LEU A 51 3.76 -7.21 -11.78
C LEU A 51 2.32 -6.80 -12.07
N SER A 52 2.09 -5.51 -12.34
CA SER A 52 0.78 -4.96 -12.69
C SER A 52 0.23 -5.60 -13.97
N VAL A 53 1.04 -5.71 -15.03
CA VAL A 53 0.66 -6.36 -16.29
C VAL A 53 0.37 -7.85 -16.09
N LYS A 54 1.22 -8.59 -15.37
CA LYS A 54 1.00 -10.01 -15.06
C LYS A 54 -0.30 -10.23 -14.28
N LYS A 55 -0.60 -9.35 -13.33
CA LYS A 55 -1.84 -9.39 -12.54
C LYS A 55 -3.06 -9.15 -13.43
N ALA A 56 -3.02 -8.13 -14.30
CA ALA A 56 -4.09 -7.83 -15.24
C ALA A 56 -4.37 -8.98 -16.23
N ARG A 57 -3.31 -9.65 -16.73
CA ARG A 57 -3.45 -10.87 -17.55
C ARG A 57 -4.11 -12.00 -16.77
N ARG A 58 -3.67 -12.26 -15.52
CA ARG A 58 -4.24 -13.31 -14.65
C ARG A 58 -5.71 -13.08 -14.35
N LEU A 59 -6.11 -11.82 -14.16
CA LEU A 59 -7.50 -11.41 -13.92
C LEU A 59 -8.32 -11.30 -15.22
N GLN A 60 -7.73 -11.61 -16.39
CA GLN A 60 -8.35 -11.53 -17.71
C GLN A 60 -8.87 -10.13 -18.08
N ILE A 61 -8.27 -9.08 -17.50
CA ILE A 61 -8.59 -7.69 -17.80
C ILE A 61 -7.99 -7.29 -19.15
N ILE A 62 -6.81 -7.86 -19.47
CA ILE A 62 -6.10 -7.68 -20.75
C ILE A 62 -5.80 -9.03 -21.38
N ALA A 63 -5.50 -9.02 -22.68
CA ALA A 63 -5.15 -10.23 -23.43
C ALA A 63 -3.89 -10.91 -22.86
N LYS A 64 -3.83 -12.24 -22.96
CA LYS A 64 -2.68 -13.03 -22.47
C LYS A 64 -1.35 -12.65 -23.15
N ASN A 65 -1.41 -12.18 -24.39
CA ASN A 65 -0.25 -11.75 -25.19
C ASN A 65 0.06 -10.25 -25.09
N PHE A 66 -0.66 -9.48 -24.28
CA PHE A 66 -0.34 -8.07 -24.02
C PHE A 66 1.11 -7.97 -23.52
N ALA A 67 1.97 -7.20 -24.18
CA ALA A 67 3.38 -7.13 -23.82
C ALA A 67 3.60 -6.37 -22.51
N ILE A 68 4.62 -6.76 -21.72
CA ILE A 68 4.97 -6.07 -20.46
C ILE A 68 5.38 -4.62 -20.75
N GLU A 69 6.06 -4.40 -21.85
CA GLU A 69 6.56 -3.10 -22.31
C GLU A 69 5.43 -2.12 -22.68
N GLU A 70 4.23 -2.62 -22.92
CA GLU A 70 3.03 -1.80 -23.14
C GLU A 70 2.44 -1.22 -21.83
N GLY A 71 2.86 -1.74 -20.68
CA GLY A 71 2.49 -1.19 -19.37
C GLY A 71 2.95 0.26 -19.21
N LYS A 72 2.29 1.02 -18.37
CA LYS A 72 2.42 2.46 -18.22
C LYS A 72 2.73 2.86 -16.79
N VAL A 73 3.39 4.01 -16.65
CA VAL A 73 3.50 4.74 -15.39
C VAL A 73 2.79 6.08 -15.58
N SER A 74 1.67 6.26 -14.88
CA SER A 74 0.97 7.54 -14.84
C SER A 74 1.64 8.45 -13.82
N VAL A 75 1.79 9.74 -14.16
CA VAL A 75 2.44 10.74 -13.32
C VAL A 75 1.43 11.78 -12.92
N TYR A 76 1.36 12.04 -11.61
CA TYR A 76 0.44 13.00 -11.02
C TYR A 76 1.22 14.09 -10.29
N LYS A 77 0.76 15.32 -10.39
CA LYS A 77 1.21 16.41 -9.55
C LYS A 77 0.24 16.59 -8.40
N PHE A 78 0.71 16.39 -7.18
CA PHE A 78 -0.11 16.56 -5.98
C PHE A 78 -0.40 18.04 -5.73
N HIS A 79 -1.66 18.38 -5.56
CA HIS A 79 -2.09 19.71 -5.11
C HIS A 79 -2.57 19.60 -3.66
N TYR A 80 -1.87 20.29 -2.78
CA TYR A 80 -2.21 20.26 -1.36
C TYR A 80 -3.50 21.02 -1.09
N ASP A 81 -4.42 20.35 -0.42
CA ASP A 81 -5.63 20.95 0.12
C ASP A 81 -5.60 20.83 1.65
N PRO A 82 -5.66 21.94 2.41
CA PRO A 82 -5.61 21.93 3.87
C PRO A 82 -6.81 21.23 4.52
N ASN A 83 -7.88 20.96 3.78
CA ASN A 83 -9.04 20.21 4.26
C ASN A 83 -8.84 18.70 4.21
N LEU A 84 -7.81 18.20 3.52
CA LEU A 84 -7.51 16.78 3.45
C LEU A 84 -6.93 16.28 4.78
N LEU A 85 -7.50 15.20 5.29
CA LEU A 85 -7.01 14.50 6.46
C LEU A 85 -5.92 13.51 6.05
N ALA A 86 -4.67 13.87 6.27
CA ALA A 86 -3.52 13.04 5.95
C ALA A 86 -2.94 12.39 7.20
N HIS A 87 -2.64 11.10 7.13
CA HIS A 87 -1.89 10.35 8.13
C HIS A 87 -0.61 9.77 7.54
N CYS A 88 0.54 10.02 8.20
CA CYS A 88 1.84 9.54 7.73
C CYS A 88 2.48 8.65 8.80
N PHE A 89 2.60 7.36 8.53
CA PHE A 89 3.43 6.44 9.30
C PHE A 89 4.89 6.69 8.95
N GLN A 90 5.64 7.28 9.87
CA GLN A 90 7.06 7.62 9.61
C GLN A 90 7.96 6.38 9.63
N ASP A 91 7.60 5.36 10.41
CA ASP A 91 8.36 4.14 10.61
C ASP A 91 7.44 2.92 10.62
N ALA A 92 8.01 1.74 10.38
CA ALA A 92 7.33 0.45 10.54
C ALA A 92 7.26 0.07 12.05
N ASN A 93 6.57 0.90 12.85
CA ASN A 93 6.36 0.69 14.27
C ASN A 93 5.13 -0.21 14.54
N ALA A 94 4.79 -0.44 15.83
CA ALA A 94 3.64 -1.28 16.20
C ALA A 94 2.31 -0.78 15.62
N GLU A 95 2.08 0.53 15.57
CA GLU A 95 0.84 1.09 15.03
C GLU A 95 0.73 0.84 13.52
N TRP A 96 1.84 1.01 12.76
CA TRP A 96 1.90 0.66 11.35
C TRP A 96 1.68 -0.84 11.15
N LEU A 97 2.36 -1.70 11.93
CA LEU A 97 2.23 -3.16 11.87
C LEU A 97 0.78 -3.60 12.09
N HIS A 98 0.12 -3.07 13.12
CA HIS A 98 -1.27 -3.39 13.42
C HIS A 98 -2.21 -2.89 12.34
N PHE A 99 -2.00 -1.67 11.81
CA PHE A 99 -2.84 -1.10 10.78
C PHE A 99 -2.76 -1.89 9.46
N VAL A 100 -1.55 -2.23 9.01
CA VAL A 100 -1.36 -3.04 7.80
C VAL A 100 -1.94 -4.46 8.00
N SER A 101 -1.73 -5.06 9.17
CA SER A 101 -2.30 -6.37 9.49
C SER A 101 -3.83 -6.34 9.48
N ALA A 102 -4.45 -5.31 10.05
CA ALA A 102 -5.90 -5.13 10.05
C ALA A 102 -6.50 -4.95 8.65
N ASN A 103 -5.78 -4.32 7.72
CA ASN A 103 -6.22 -4.19 6.34
C ASN A 103 -6.13 -5.50 5.55
N ARG A 104 -5.21 -6.39 5.92
CA ARG A 104 -5.06 -7.72 5.31
C ARG A 104 -5.97 -8.76 5.94
N ASP A 105 -6.22 -8.63 7.25
CA ASP A 105 -7.16 -9.46 8.02
C ASP A 105 -8.00 -8.56 8.93
N ASN A 106 -9.23 -8.28 8.54
CA ASN A 106 -10.14 -7.36 9.22
C ASN A 106 -10.66 -7.87 10.58
N THR A 107 -10.32 -9.09 10.96
CA THR A 107 -10.60 -9.61 12.30
C THR A 107 -9.62 -9.08 13.35
N LEU A 108 -8.43 -8.62 12.88
CA LEU A 108 -7.39 -8.02 13.70
C LEU A 108 -7.60 -6.51 13.84
N PHE A 109 -7.39 -5.98 15.02
CA PHE A 109 -7.32 -4.54 15.32
C PHE A 109 -8.45 -3.67 14.73
N PRO A 110 -9.74 -4.03 14.82
CA PRO A 110 -10.84 -3.31 14.17
C PRO A 110 -10.96 -1.84 14.60
N LYS A 111 -10.48 -1.49 15.80
CA LYS A 111 -10.45 -0.11 16.30
C LYS A 111 -9.51 0.79 15.47
N LEU A 112 -8.40 0.24 14.94
CA LEU A 112 -7.49 0.99 14.09
C LEU A 112 -8.09 1.25 12.70
N LEU A 113 -8.78 0.30 12.11
CA LEU A 113 -9.51 0.52 10.86
C LEU A 113 -10.52 1.66 11.01
N LYS A 114 -11.25 1.69 12.12
CA LYS A 114 -12.17 2.78 12.43
C LYS A 114 -11.44 4.11 12.65
N LYS A 115 -10.31 4.12 13.36
CA LYS A 115 -9.50 5.32 13.62
C LYS A 115 -9.08 6.01 12.33
N TYR A 116 -8.68 5.25 11.31
CA TYR A 116 -8.17 5.78 10.04
C TYR A 116 -9.20 5.80 8.91
N SER A 117 -10.46 5.42 9.17
CA SER A 117 -11.52 5.36 8.16
C SER A 117 -11.88 6.72 7.54
N THR A 118 -11.55 7.83 8.20
CA THR A 118 -11.79 9.19 7.74
C THR A 118 -10.56 9.83 7.09
N ALA A 119 -9.43 9.13 7.02
CA ALA A 119 -8.24 9.67 6.37
C ALA A 119 -8.44 9.69 4.85
N ASP A 120 -8.20 10.84 4.24
CA ASP A 120 -8.21 11.00 2.78
C ASP A 120 -6.89 10.50 2.18
N ILE A 121 -5.79 10.65 2.92
CA ILE A 121 -4.45 10.25 2.51
C ILE A 121 -3.78 9.46 3.64
N ILE A 122 -3.25 8.30 3.29
CA ILE A 122 -2.40 7.52 4.18
C ILE A 122 -1.07 7.30 3.47
N ALA A 123 0.02 7.67 4.13
CA ALA A 123 1.37 7.48 3.63
C ALA A 123 2.20 6.65 4.61
N GLY A 124 3.07 5.82 4.09
CA GLY A 124 3.93 4.97 4.90
C GLY A 124 4.80 4.05 4.04
N LYS A 125 5.63 3.26 4.70
CA LYS A 125 6.36 2.18 4.05
C LYS A 125 5.37 1.15 3.52
N ILE A 126 5.48 0.80 2.25
CA ILE A 126 4.72 -0.31 1.64
C ILE A 126 5.54 -1.59 1.82
N ALA A 127 4.85 -2.70 2.02
CA ALA A 127 5.48 -4.00 2.16
C ALA A 127 6.09 -4.46 0.81
N ASP A 128 7.40 -4.63 0.77
CA ASP A 128 8.07 -5.44 -0.23
C ASP A 128 7.83 -6.94 0.03
N ASP A 129 8.38 -7.82 -0.80
CA ASP A 129 8.17 -9.27 -0.69
C ASP A 129 8.64 -9.83 0.66
N GLN A 130 9.71 -9.31 1.23
CA GLN A 130 10.22 -9.74 2.54
C GLN A 130 9.30 -9.26 3.65
N THR A 131 8.94 -7.99 3.64
CA THR A 131 7.99 -7.39 4.58
C THR A 131 6.64 -8.11 4.52
N ALA A 132 6.15 -8.43 3.32
CA ALA A 132 4.88 -9.16 3.13
C ALA A 132 4.91 -10.55 3.79
N ARG A 133 6.04 -11.28 3.74
CA ARG A 133 6.21 -12.57 4.44
C ARG A 133 6.15 -12.42 5.96
N ILE A 134 6.84 -11.42 6.50
CA ILE A 134 6.85 -11.15 7.94
C ILE A 134 5.44 -10.79 8.43
N LEU A 135 4.73 -9.94 7.68
CA LEU A 135 3.33 -9.59 7.97
C LEU A 135 2.43 -10.83 7.97
N GLN A 136 2.58 -11.73 7.00
CA GLN A 136 1.79 -12.97 6.97
C GLN A 136 2.10 -13.89 8.15
N GLN A 137 3.36 -14.00 8.54
CA GLN A 137 3.78 -14.75 9.73
C GLN A 137 3.20 -14.14 11.01
N TYR A 138 3.20 -12.81 11.10
CA TYR A 138 2.62 -12.09 12.24
C TYR A 138 1.10 -12.32 12.34
N ILE A 139 0.38 -12.14 11.24
CA ILE A 139 -1.08 -12.37 11.16
C ILE A 139 -1.43 -13.81 11.56
N ASN A 140 -0.62 -14.78 11.14
CA ASN A 140 -0.80 -16.21 11.46
C ASN A 140 -0.28 -16.60 12.87
N ALA A 141 0.00 -15.62 13.73
CA ALA A 141 0.47 -15.82 15.11
C ALA A 141 1.79 -16.60 15.23
N PHE A 142 2.65 -16.58 14.20
CA PHE A 142 3.94 -17.28 14.23
C PHE A 142 4.90 -16.71 15.29
N PHE A 143 4.79 -15.43 15.60
CA PHE A 143 5.59 -14.72 16.62
C PHE A 143 4.88 -14.63 17.99
N GLY A 144 3.71 -15.27 18.15
CA GLY A 144 2.82 -15.12 19.28
C GLY A 144 1.52 -14.43 18.92
N ILE A 145 0.70 -14.12 19.90
CA ILE A 145 -0.61 -13.49 19.67
C ILE A 145 -0.40 -12.09 19.08
N PRO A 146 -0.97 -11.77 17.89
CA PRO A 146 -0.86 -10.43 17.32
C PRO A 146 -1.36 -9.35 18.30
N GLY A 147 -0.54 -8.31 18.50
CA GLY A 147 -0.79 -7.25 19.48
C GLY A 147 -0.20 -7.51 20.87
N SER A 148 0.41 -8.67 21.12
CA SER A 148 1.23 -8.83 22.32
C SER A 148 2.58 -8.12 22.14
N PRO A 149 3.16 -7.56 23.22
CA PRO A 149 4.45 -6.86 23.15
C PRO A 149 5.57 -7.71 22.56
N GLU A 150 5.56 -9.01 22.84
CA GLU A 150 6.55 -9.98 22.37
C GLU A 150 6.42 -10.21 20.86
N ALA A 151 5.20 -10.46 20.37
CA ALA A 151 4.93 -10.68 18.96
C ALA A 151 5.23 -9.42 18.12
N ASP A 152 4.83 -8.26 18.61
CA ASP A 152 5.09 -6.97 17.97
C ASP A 152 6.60 -6.70 17.88
N SER A 153 7.31 -6.86 19.00
CA SER A 153 8.76 -6.65 19.05
C SER A 153 9.51 -7.58 18.09
N GLU A 154 9.12 -8.86 18.03
CA GLU A 154 9.78 -9.84 17.17
C GLU A 154 9.50 -9.55 15.68
N ALA A 155 8.27 -9.20 15.32
CA ALA A 155 7.92 -8.82 13.96
C ALA A 155 8.67 -7.55 13.52
N ILE A 156 8.65 -6.49 14.35
CA ILE A 156 9.32 -5.21 14.05
C ILE A 156 10.81 -5.39 13.84
N LYS A 157 11.50 -6.18 14.67
CA LYS A 157 12.94 -6.50 14.49
C LYS A 157 13.25 -7.09 13.13
N LYS A 158 12.32 -7.84 12.54
CA LYS A 158 12.50 -8.48 11.22
C LYS A 158 12.11 -7.56 10.05
N LEU A 159 11.41 -6.44 10.32
CA LEU A 159 11.00 -5.43 9.34
C LEU A 159 12.05 -4.33 9.14
N ILE A 160 13.01 -4.22 10.03
CA ILE A 160 14.14 -3.29 9.99
C ILE A 160 15.36 -4.03 9.45
#